data_085524f8f7d50aeacd8daa52e68b16d8
#
_entry.id   085524f8f7d50aeacd8daa52e68b16d8
#
_cell.length_a   1.000
_cell.length_b   1.000
_cell.length_c   1.000
_cell.angle_alpha   90.00
_cell.angle_beta   90.00
_cell.angle_gamma   90.00
#
_symmetry.space_group_name_H-M   'P 1'
#
loop_
_entity.id
_entity.type
_entity.pdbx_description
1 polymer ?
#
loop_
_entity_poly.entity_id
_entity_poly.type
_entity_poly.pdbx_seq_one_letter_code
_entity_poly.pdbx_strand_id
1 'polypeptide(L)'
;EVAIGFNSYILTDLLRNELGFDGVICSDWGIISGRHWGVENLSIKERYKKSFLAGIDQYGGEDDPEHIIKLVNDGEISVTDINNSVKRILINKFDLGLFEDPYVSVNNVEKIVATDEHNQAGLVAQRKSIVLLENDGLLPLKSEDKVFIDGLDIKIGSKFGNVTKSHKDADVVIMY
;
A
#
# COMPACT_ATOMS: atom_id res chain seq x y z
N GLU A 1 -17.11 -10.08 12.29
CA GLU A 1 -15.67 -9.82 12.07
C GLU A 1 -15.45 -8.34 11.90
N VAL A 2 -14.31 -7.83 12.34
CA VAL A 2 -13.94 -6.41 12.18
C VAL A 2 -12.67 -6.33 11.33
N ALA A 3 -12.47 -5.18 10.66
CA ALA A 3 -11.22 -4.93 9.95
C ALA A 3 -10.02 -4.97 10.90
N ILE A 4 -8.84 -5.32 10.37
CA ILE A 4 -7.61 -5.55 11.15
C ILE A 4 -7.30 -4.39 12.09
N GLY A 5 -7.47 -3.15 11.67
CA GLY A 5 -7.23 -1.96 12.50
C GLY A 5 -8.09 -1.84 13.77
N PHE A 6 -9.13 -2.69 13.92
CA PHE A 6 -10.00 -2.75 15.10
C PHE A 6 -9.91 -4.08 15.84
N ASN A 7 -8.96 -4.94 15.47
CA ASN A 7 -8.84 -6.31 15.97
C ASN A 7 -7.65 -6.45 16.93
N SER A 8 -7.92 -6.42 18.23
CA SER A 8 -6.88 -6.54 19.27
C SER A 8 -6.16 -7.89 19.25
N TYR A 9 -6.86 -8.98 18.91
CA TYR A 9 -6.21 -10.29 18.80
C TYR A 9 -5.11 -10.28 17.73
N ILE A 10 -5.36 -9.70 16.55
CA ILE A 10 -4.35 -9.66 15.48
C ILE A 10 -3.22 -8.69 15.83
N LEU A 11 -3.54 -7.47 16.27
CA LEU A 11 -2.53 -6.42 16.46
C LEU A 11 -1.76 -6.55 17.76
N THR A 12 -2.42 -6.96 18.84
CA THR A 12 -1.80 -7.06 20.16
C THR A 12 -1.40 -8.49 20.49
N ASP A 13 -2.34 -9.43 20.48
CA ASP A 13 -2.04 -10.78 20.98
C ASP A 13 -1.11 -11.52 20.03
N LEU A 14 -1.42 -11.56 18.74
CA LEU A 14 -0.61 -12.25 17.74
C LEU A 14 0.65 -11.45 17.39
N LEU A 15 0.49 -10.21 16.87
CA LEU A 15 1.61 -9.47 16.29
C LEU A 15 2.61 -9.02 17.36
N ARG A 16 2.15 -8.38 18.46
CA ARG A 16 3.07 -7.88 19.49
C ARG A 16 3.51 -8.96 20.46
N ASN A 17 2.55 -9.72 21.03
CA ASN A 17 2.88 -10.63 22.13
C ASN A 17 3.47 -11.95 21.62
N GLU A 18 2.87 -12.58 20.62
CA GLU A 18 3.33 -13.89 20.12
C GLU A 18 4.51 -13.76 19.17
N LEU A 19 4.42 -12.82 18.18
CA LEU A 19 5.48 -12.61 17.17
C LEU A 19 6.55 -11.62 17.62
N GLY A 20 6.38 -10.91 18.72
CA GLY A 20 7.39 -10.01 19.30
C GLY A 20 7.61 -8.72 18.51
N PHE A 21 6.63 -8.26 17.73
CA PHE A 21 6.78 -7.01 16.97
C PHE A 21 6.72 -5.79 17.90
N ASP A 22 7.79 -5.02 17.98
CA ASP A 22 7.93 -3.83 18.83
C ASP A 22 7.88 -2.49 18.09
N GLY A 23 7.78 -2.53 16.76
CA GLY A 23 7.71 -1.34 15.91
C GLY A 23 6.37 -0.61 15.94
N VAL A 24 6.26 0.43 15.12
CA VAL A 24 5.04 1.24 14.96
C VAL A 24 4.00 0.49 14.14
N ILE A 25 2.77 0.43 14.63
CA ILE A 25 1.61 -0.01 13.86
C ILE A 25 0.88 1.23 13.34
N CYS A 26 1.05 1.51 12.05
CA CYS A 26 0.28 2.52 11.34
C CYS A 26 -0.99 1.89 10.76
N SER A 27 -2.13 2.58 10.90
CA SER A 27 -3.35 2.12 10.26
C SER A 27 -3.29 2.29 8.74
N ASP A 28 -4.14 1.57 8.01
CA ASP A 28 -4.48 1.96 6.64
C ASP A 28 -5.15 3.34 6.63
N TRP A 29 -5.16 3.98 5.46
CA TRP A 29 -5.71 5.33 5.28
C TRP A 29 -7.22 5.36 5.46
N GLY A 30 -7.69 6.27 6.34
CA GLY A 30 -9.11 6.54 6.53
C GLY A 30 -9.91 5.40 7.16
N ILE A 31 -9.33 4.62 8.08
CA ILE A 31 -10.07 3.52 8.75
C ILE A 31 -11.18 4.03 9.66
N ILE A 32 -11.04 5.24 10.18
CA ILE A 32 -12.04 5.84 11.09
C ILE A 32 -13.19 6.45 10.28
N SER A 33 -12.83 7.29 9.28
CA SER A 33 -13.77 8.10 8.52
C SER A 33 -14.50 7.32 7.42
N GLY A 34 -13.80 6.43 6.69
CA GLY A 34 -14.32 5.81 5.47
C GLY A 34 -14.25 4.28 5.41
N ARG A 35 -13.24 3.65 6.00
CA ARG A 35 -13.00 2.19 5.88
C ARG A 35 -13.23 1.46 7.20
N HIS A 36 -14.31 1.79 7.86
CA HIS A 36 -14.65 1.33 9.21
C HIS A 36 -15.46 0.01 9.22
N TRP A 37 -15.00 -0.95 8.41
CA TRP A 37 -15.67 -2.24 8.22
C TRP A 37 -15.77 -3.06 9.51
N GLY A 38 -16.99 -3.45 9.83
CA GLY A 38 -17.34 -4.20 11.04
C GLY A 38 -17.50 -3.33 12.29
N VAL A 39 -17.39 -2.00 12.14
CA VAL A 39 -17.61 -1.01 13.22
C VAL A 39 -18.50 0.15 12.75
N GLU A 40 -19.34 -0.09 11.75
CA GLU A 40 -20.21 0.90 11.12
C GLU A 40 -21.16 1.56 12.13
N ASN A 41 -21.60 0.79 13.12
CA ASN A 41 -22.53 1.25 14.16
C ASN A 41 -21.87 2.05 15.29
N LEU A 42 -20.53 2.14 15.32
CA LEU A 42 -19.80 2.92 16.30
C LEU A 42 -19.67 4.38 15.86
N SER A 43 -19.77 5.31 16.83
CA SER A 43 -19.40 6.71 16.60
C SER A 43 -17.92 6.85 16.27
N ILE A 44 -17.51 7.98 15.69
CA ILE A 44 -16.11 8.29 15.37
C ILE A 44 -15.22 8.14 16.62
N LYS A 45 -15.65 8.71 17.77
CA LYS A 45 -14.90 8.60 19.04
C LYS A 45 -14.72 7.13 19.47
N GLU A 46 -15.76 6.31 19.33
CA GLU A 46 -15.69 4.89 19.70
C GLU A 46 -14.80 4.08 18.74
N ARG A 47 -14.77 4.43 17.46
CA ARG A 47 -13.85 3.83 16.49
C ARG A 47 -12.41 4.16 16.83
N TYR A 48 -12.09 5.42 17.16
CA TYR A 48 -10.75 5.80 17.65
C TYR A 48 -10.39 5.01 18.91
N LYS A 49 -11.28 4.95 19.90
CA LYS A 49 -11.06 4.17 21.11
C LYS A 49 -10.74 2.70 20.81
N LYS A 50 -11.60 2.07 19.99
CA LYS A 50 -11.46 0.64 19.67
C LYS A 50 -10.18 0.35 18.91
N SER A 51 -9.81 1.15 17.91
CA SER A 51 -8.59 0.95 17.13
C SER A 51 -7.32 1.24 17.94
N PHE A 52 -7.33 2.27 18.76
CA PHE A 52 -6.21 2.58 19.65
C PHE A 52 -5.97 1.44 20.66
N LEU A 53 -7.02 0.98 21.33
CA LEU A 53 -6.93 -0.15 22.26
C LEU A 53 -6.63 -1.48 21.57
N ALA A 54 -6.89 -1.60 20.28
CA ALA A 54 -6.46 -2.74 19.47
C ALA A 54 -4.94 -2.75 19.20
N GLY A 55 -4.24 -1.61 19.34
CA GLY A 55 -2.80 -1.51 19.20
C GLY A 55 -2.28 -0.59 18.09
N ILE A 56 -3.14 0.23 17.48
CA ILE A 56 -2.71 1.26 16.52
C ILE A 56 -1.94 2.35 17.24
N ASP A 57 -0.74 2.67 16.73
CA ASP A 57 0.10 3.76 17.24
C ASP A 57 -0.06 5.05 16.44
N GLN A 58 -0.32 4.92 15.15
CA GLN A 58 -0.41 6.05 14.21
C GLN A 58 -1.57 5.86 13.25
N TYR A 59 -2.37 6.89 13.06
CA TYR A 59 -3.49 6.90 12.12
C TYR A 59 -3.05 7.44 10.77
N GLY A 60 -3.28 6.66 9.71
CA GLY A 60 -3.07 7.08 8.34
C GLY A 60 -4.30 7.81 7.79
N GLY A 61 -4.08 9.01 7.21
CA GLY A 61 -5.13 9.78 6.54
C GLY A 61 -6.24 10.33 7.43
N GLU A 62 -6.03 10.37 8.75
CA GLU A 62 -6.92 11.02 9.70
C GLU A 62 -6.20 12.22 10.32
N ASP A 63 -6.88 13.36 10.43
CA ASP A 63 -6.33 14.63 10.92
C ASP A 63 -7.12 15.22 12.10
N ASP A 64 -7.83 14.40 12.84
CA ASP A 64 -8.83 14.74 13.86
C ASP A 64 -8.38 14.30 15.28
N PRO A 65 -7.31 14.90 15.84
CA PRO A 65 -6.72 14.48 17.11
C PRO A 65 -7.62 14.72 18.31
N GLU A 66 -8.65 15.56 18.19
CA GLU A 66 -9.56 15.96 19.27
C GLU A 66 -10.25 14.75 19.89
N HIS A 67 -10.54 13.73 19.09
CA HIS A 67 -11.17 12.51 19.60
C HIS A 67 -10.25 11.74 20.54
N ILE A 68 -8.95 11.62 20.21
CA ILE A 68 -7.96 10.99 21.08
C ILE A 68 -7.75 11.84 22.35
N ILE A 69 -7.62 13.16 22.21
CA ILE A 69 -7.49 14.09 23.35
C ILE A 69 -8.67 13.93 24.29
N LYS A 70 -9.89 13.88 23.74
CA LYS A 70 -11.10 13.70 24.55
C LYS A 70 -11.11 12.34 25.26
N LEU A 71 -10.71 11.26 24.59
CA LEU A 71 -10.62 9.92 25.21
C LEU A 71 -9.65 9.89 26.38
N VAL A 72 -8.52 10.60 26.29
CA VAL A 72 -7.56 10.74 27.40
C VAL A 72 -8.16 11.56 28.53
N ASN A 73 -8.78 12.71 28.24
CA ASN A 73 -9.39 13.57 29.24
C ASN A 73 -10.56 12.89 29.97
N ASP A 74 -11.32 12.06 29.28
CA ASP A 74 -12.42 11.26 29.84
C ASP A 74 -11.90 10.00 30.62
N GLY A 75 -10.57 9.76 30.63
CA GLY A 75 -9.95 8.60 31.28
C GLY A 75 -10.20 7.26 30.57
N GLU A 76 -10.63 7.29 29.30
CA GLU A 76 -10.94 6.10 28.50
C GLU A 76 -9.71 5.51 27.80
N ILE A 77 -8.65 6.30 27.66
CA ILE A 77 -7.31 5.91 27.21
C ILE A 77 -6.31 6.50 28.20
N SER A 78 -5.30 5.74 28.61
CA SER A 78 -4.30 6.22 29.56
C SER A 78 -3.22 7.05 28.85
N VAL A 79 -2.66 8.03 29.55
CA VAL A 79 -1.49 8.78 29.09
C VAL A 79 -0.29 7.86 28.87
N THR A 80 -0.19 6.78 29.65
CA THR A 80 0.86 5.78 29.51
C THR A 80 0.80 5.08 28.16
N ASP A 81 -0.40 4.75 27.66
CA ASP A 81 -0.57 4.10 26.37
C ASP A 81 -0.21 5.06 25.22
N ILE A 82 -0.59 6.34 25.33
CA ILE A 82 -0.16 7.38 24.39
C ILE A 82 1.38 7.48 24.38
N ASN A 83 2.00 7.54 25.54
CA ASN A 83 3.46 7.61 25.66
C ASN A 83 4.15 6.40 25.02
N ASN A 84 3.58 5.21 25.13
CA ASN A 84 4.13 4.02 24.50
C ASN A 84 4.09 4.12 22.96
N SER A 85 3.00 4.61 22.39
CA SER A 85 2.89 4.84 20.93
C SER A 85 3.85 5.93 20.46
N VAL A 86 3.92 7.06 21.17
CA VAL A 86 4.87 8.15 20.88
C VAL A 86 6.31 7.66 20.97
N LYS A 87 6.65 6.85 21.98
CA LYS A 87 7.99 6.28 22.13
C LYS A 87 8.38 5.44 20.91
N ARG A 88 7.51 4.57 20.40
CA ARG A 88 7.78 3.78 19.19
C ARG A 88 8.04 4.65 17.97
N ILE A 89 7.20 5.67 17.77
CA ILE A 89 7.36 6.62 16.66
C ILE A 89 8.68 7.39 16.78
N LEU A 90 9.04 7.83 17.98
CA LEU A 90 10.30 8.55 18.20
C LEU A 90 11.52 7.66 18.01
N ILE A 91 11.48 6.39 18.43
CA ILE A 91 12.58 5.44 18.19
C ILE A 91 12.90 5.38 16.69
N ASN A 92 11.89 5.20 15.82
CA ASN A 92 12.11 5.18 14.37
C ASN A 92 12.77 6.46 13.86
N LYS A 93 12.41 7.62 14.41
CA LYS A 93 13.01 8.91 14.00
C LYS A 93 14.46 9.03 14.45
N PHE A 94 14.78 8.54 15.64
CA PHE A 94 16.17 8.51 16.13
C PHE A 94 17.02 7.52 15.34
N ASP A 95 16.52 6.32 15.08
CA ASP A 95 17.22 5.29 14.31
C ASP A 95 17.52 5.74 12.87
N LEU A 96 16.64 6.57 12.29
CA LEU A 96 16.86 7.18 10.98
C LEU A 96 17.78 8.42 11.01
N GLY A 97 18.23 8.88 12.18
CA GLY A 97 19.09 10.04 12.33
C GLY A 97 18.42 11.37 11.98
N LEU A 98 17.07 11.44 12.02
CA LEU A 98 16.33 12.61 11.55
C LEU A 98 16.52 13.87 12.42
N PHE A 99 17.06 13.72 13.64
CA PHE A 99 17.37 14.84 14.51
C PHE A 99 18.77 15.39 14.27
N GLU A 100 19.68 14.55 13.82
CA GLU A 100 21.08 14.90 13.53
C GLU A 100 21.26 15.37 12.09
N ASP A 101 20.64 14.67 11.13
CA ASP A 101 20.71 14.98 9.70
C ASP A 101 19.38 14.65 9.00
N PRO A 102 18.39 15.57 9.02
CA PRO A 102 17.07 15.35 8.43
C PRO A 102 17.06 15.46 6.89
N TYR A 103 18.19 15.84 6.28
CA TYR A 103 18.26 16.12 4.85
C TYR A 103 18.93 14.99 4.08
N VAL A 104 18.46 14.80 2.84
CA VAL A 104 19.09 13.86 1.90
C VAL A 104 20.09 14.59 0.99
N SER A 105 21.17 13.91 0.62
CA SER A 105 22.12 14.44 -0.36
C SER A 105 21.53 14.31 -1.77
N VAL A 106 21.14 15.44 -2.37
CA VAL A 106 20.62 15.48 -3.75
C VAL A 106 21.63 14.90 -4.75
N ASN A 107 22.95 15.08 -4.53
CA ASN A 107 24.01 14.58 -5.40
C ASN A 107 24.10 13.04 -5.43
N ASN A 108 23.47 12.35 -4.48
CA ASN A 108 23.48 10.89 -4.42
C ASN A 108 22.17 10.27 -4.94
N VAL A 109 21.16 11.07 -5.29
CA VAL A 109 19.84 10.56 -5.72
C VAL A 109 19.98 9.60 -6.90
N GLU A 110 20.67 9.99 -7.96
CA GLU A 110 20.85 9.17 -9.17
C GLU A 110 21.59 7.85 -8.92
N LYS A 111 22.39 7.78 -7.83
CA LYS A 111 23.13 6.56 -7.47
C LYS A 111 22.33 5.60 -6.61
N ILE A 112 21.21 6.07 -6.03
CA ILE A 112 20.43 5.32 -5.05
C ILE A 112 19.03 5.02 -5.59
N VAL A 113 18.40 6.00 -6.27
CA VAL A 113 17.02 5.90 -6.73
C VAL A 113 16.98 5.54 -8.21
N ALA A 114 16.11 4.58 -8.56
CA ALA A 114 15.85 4.17 -9.94
C ALA A 114 17.11 3.79 -10.73
N THR A 115 18.08 3.17 -10.07
CA THR A 115 19.28 2.64 -10.74
C THR A 115 18.89 1.56 -11.77
N ASP A 116 19.78 1.26 -12.72
CA ASP A 116 19.53 0.20 -13.70
C ASP A 116 19.25 -1.15 -13.03
N GLU A 117 19.91 -1.45 -11.90
CA GLU A 117 19.67 -2.66 -11.12
C GLU A 117 18.24 -2.69 -10.55
N HIS A 118 17.78 -1.59 -9.95
CA HIS A 118 16.40 -1.48 -9.42
C HIS A 118 15.36 -1.60 -10.55
N ASN A 119 15.61 -0.96 -11.68
CA ASN A 119 14.73 -1.02 -12.85
C ASN A 119 14.66 -2.45 -13.40
N GLN A 120 15.78 -3.16 -13.50
CA GLN A 120 15.81 -4.55 -13.94
C GLN A 120 15.11 -5.47 -12.94
N ALA A 121 15.29 -5.28 -11.65
CA ALA A 121 14.56 -6.04 -10.62
C ALA A 121 13.04 -5.85 -10.76
N GLY A 122 12.59 -4.61 -10.96
CA GLY A 122 11.20 -4.28 -11.20
C GLY A 122 10.63 -4.96 -12.47
N LEU A 123 11.37 -4.89 -13.58
CA LEU A 123 10.99 -5.55 -14.84
C LEU A 123 10.90 -7.07 -14.70
N VAL A 124 11.84 -7.68 -13.98
CA VAL A 124 11.79 -9.13 -13.71
C VAL A 124 10.57 -9.51 -12.89
N ALA A 125 10.24 -8.71 -11.85
CA ALA A 125 9.05 -8.93 -11.04
C ALA A 125 7.77 -8.79 -11.89
N GLN A 126 7.66 -7.76 -12.71
CA GLN A 126 6.53 -7.56 -13.62
C GLN A 126 6.36 -8.75 -14.60
N ARG A 127 7.45 -9.21 -15.22
CA ARG A 127 7.41 -10.37 -16.12
C ARG A 127 6.94 -11.64 -15.41
N LYS A 128 7.41 -11.87 -14.19
CA LYS A 128 7.00 -13.03 -13.37
C LYS A 128 5.57 -12.95 -12.88
N SER A 129 4.98 -11.76 -12.78
CA SER A 129 3.59 -11.58 -12.36
C SER A 129 2.57 -11.84 -13.47
N ILE A 130 3.01 -11.92 -14.73
CA ILE A 130 2.13 -12.22 -15.86
C ILE A 130 1.80 -13.71 -15.86
N VAL A 131 0.51 -14.03 -15.79
CA VAL A 131 0.00 -15.39 -15.82
C VAL A 131 -0.69 -15.64 -17.15
N LEU A 132 -0.19 -16.61 -17.92
CA LEU A 132 -0.84 -17.06 -19.14
C LEU A 132 -1.96 -18.04 -18.76
N LEU A 133 -3.21 -17.61 -18.90
CA LEU A 133 -4.37 -18.42 -18.52
C LEU A 133 -4.75 -19.43 -19.60
N GLU A 134 -4.65 -19.03 -20.87
CA GLU A 134 -5.01 -19.82 -22.02
C GLU A 134 -4.14 -19.44 -23.22
N ASN A 135 -3.71 -20.42 -24.01
CA ASN A 135 -3.01 -20.19 -25.28
C ASN A 135 -3.14 -21.42 -26.20
N ASP A 136 -4.04 -21.31 -27.16
CA ASP A 136 -4.27 -22.35 -28.20
C ASP A 136 -3.33 -22.16 -29.41
N GLY A 137 -2.10 -21.76 -29.16
CA GLY A 137 -1.08 -21.59 -30.19
C GLY A 137 -1.04 -20.19 -30.82
N LEU A 138 -1.79 -19.22 -30.28
CA LEU A 138 -1.76 -17.84 -30.71
C LEU A 138 -0.43 -17.14 -30.34
N LEU A 139 0.05 -17.39 -29.13
CA LEU A 139 1.30 -16.81 -28.63
C LEU A 139 2.48 -17.80 -28.81
N PRO A 140 3.67 -17.27 -29.15
CA PRO A 140 4.03 -15.87 -29.37
C PRO A 140 3.51 -15.33 -30.71
N LEU A 141 3.15 -14.03 -30.73
CA LEU A 141 2.78 -13.35 -31.98
C LEU A 141 3.97 -13.29 -32.94
N LYS A 142 3.69 -13.32 -34.23
CA LYS A 142 4.69 -13.22 -35.28
C LYS A 142 4.75 -11.78 -35.82
N SER A 143 5.90 -11.36 -36.29
CA SER A 143 6.10 -10.01 -36.81
C SER A 143 5.25 -9.68 -38.04
N GLU A 144 4.86 -10.71 -38.80
CA GLU A 144 3.99 -10.60 -39.97
C GLU A 144 2.49 -10.55 -39.66
N ASP A 145 2.09 -10.88 -38.41
CA ASP A 145 0.68 -10.88 -38.03
C ASP A 145 0.05 -9.50 -38.18
N LYS A 146 -1.16 -9.46 -38.69
CA LYS A 146 -1.98 -8.25 -38.73
C LYS A 146 -2.71 -8.08 -37.41
N VAL A 147 -2.41 -6.99 -36.70
CA VAL A 147 -2.90 -6.75 -35.36
C VAL A 147 -3.88 -5.59 -35.33
N PHE A 148 -5.08 -5.82 -34.82
CA PHE A 148 -6.00 -4.74 -34.47
C PHE A 148 -5.87 -4.43 -32.98
N ILE A 149 -5.87 -3.15 -32.62
CA ILE A 149 -5.64 -2.68 -31.27
C ILE A 149 -6.84 -1.89 -30.79
N ASP A 150 -7.37 -2.26 -29.66
CA ASP A 150 -8.45 -1.57 -28.97
C ASP A 150 -8.07 -1.25 -27.52
N GLY A 151 -8.25 0.01 -27.11
CA GLY A 151 -7.95 0.47 -25.76
C GLY A 151 -6.48 0.77 -25.47
N LEU A 152 -5.53 0.49 -26.39
CA LEU A 152 -4.10 0.78 -26.22
C LEU A 152 -3.60 1.83 -27.22
N ASP A 153 -2.51 2.54 -26.85
CA ASP A 153 -1.81 3.41 -27.81
C ASP A 153 -1.26 2.57 -28.98
N ILE A 154 -1.56 3.01 -30.19
CA ILE A 154 -1.15 2.36 -31.43
C ILE A 154 0.38 2.18 -31.54
N LYS A 155 1.18 3.09 -30.93
CA LYS A 155 2.63 3.00 -30.87
C LYS A 155 3.11 1.81 -30.03
N ILE A 156 2.32 1.42 -29.02
CA ILE A 156 2.61 0.23 -28.21
C ILE A 156 2.25 -1.00 -29.04
N GLY A 157 1.08 -1.01 -29.64
CA GLY A 157 0.60 -2.13 -30.41
C GLY A 157 1.43 -2.45 -31.66
N SER A 158 2.01 -1.45 -32.32
CA SER A 158 2.90 -1.65 -33.48
C SER A 158 4.18 -2.45 -33.17
N LYS A 159 4.48 -2.68 -31.89
CA LYS A 159 5.58 -3.56 -31.48
C LYS A 159 5.26 -5.05 -31.61
N PHE A 160 3.99 -5.39 -31.77
CA PHE A 160 3.52 -6.77 -31.76
C PHE A 160 3.17 -7.31 -33.16
N GLY A 161 3.14 -6.45 -34.20
CA GLY A 161 2.83 -6.84 -35.57
C GLY A 161 2.42 -5.67 -36.44
N ASN A 162 1.87 -5.96 -37.61
CA ASN A 162 1.40 -4.95 -38.58
C ASN A 162 0.01 -4.44 -38.16
N VAL A 163 -0.08 -3.19 -37.71
CA VAL A 163 -1.36 -2.65 -37.21
C VAL A 163 -2.35 -2.42 -38.35
N THR A 164 -3.57 -2.97 -38.20
CA THR A 164 -4.70 -2.74 -39.10
C THR A 164 -5.70 -1.74 -38.51
N LYS A 165 -6.53 -1.13 -39.39
CA LYS A 165 -7.58 -0.19 -38.96
C LYS A 165 -8.91 -0.86 -38.64
N SER A 166 -9.07 -2.13 -39.00
CA SER A 166 -10.30 -2.88 -38.82
C SER A 166 -10.01 -4.25 -38.22
N HIS A 167 -10.78 -4.61 -37.22
CA HIS A 167 -10.70 -5.95 -36.60
C HIS A 167 -11.03 -7.08 -37.58
N LYS A 168 -11.77 -6.78 -38.67
CA LYS A 168 -12.12 -7.76 -39.70
C LYS A 168 -10.93 -8.17 -40.57
N ASP A 169 -9.90 -7.30 -40.65
CA ASP A 169 -8.71 -7.53 -41.47
C ASP A 169 -7.53 -8.01 -40.61
N ALA A 170 -7.77 -8.23 -39.32
CA ALA A 170 -6.74 -8.62 -38.37
C ALA A 170 -6.69 -10.15 -38.22
N ASP A 171 -5.47 -10.67 -38.07
CA ASP A 171 -5.22 -12.04 -37.62
C ASP A 171 -5.35 -12.12 -36.08
N VAL A 172 -5.06 -11.04 -35.37
CA VAL A 172 -5.07 -10.93 -33.91
C VAL A 172 -5.69 -9.60 -33.47
N VAL A 173 -6.49 -9.66 -32.40
CA VAL A 173 -7.04 -8.48 -31.73
C VAL A 173 -6.41 -8.39 -30.35
N ILE A 174 -5.81 -7.22 -30.03
CA ILE A 174 -5.30 -6.90 -28.68
C ILE A 174 -6.24 -5.87 -28.08
N MET A 175 -6.84 -6.23 -26.98
CA MET A 175 -7.75 -5.38 -26.21
C MET A 175 -7.22 -5.15 -24.80
N TYR A 176 -7.45 -3.92 -24.29
CA TYR A 176 -7.12 -3.53 -22.91
C TYR A 176 -8.35 -3.00 -22.20
#